data_9676fcb341af357cd218e1d758bfddf4
#
_entry.id   9676fcb341af357cd218e1d758bfddf4
#
_cell.length_a   1.000
_cell.length_b   1.000
_cell.length_c   1.000
_cell.angle_alpha   90.00
_cell.angle_beta   90.00
_cell.angle_gamma   90.00
#
_symmetry.space_group_name_H-M   'P 1'
#
loop_
_entity.id
_entity.type
_entity.pdbx_description
1 polymer ?
#
loop_
_entity_poly.entity_id
_entity_poly.type
_entity_poly.pdbx_seq_one_letter_code
_entity_poly.pdbx_strand_id
1 'polypeptide(L)'
;MTDLWHHGDKDLAPGLIDFAVNVRQPRTPAWLVEAIMRDADWAAYPDPEPARLAIAEHHGVDPAMVLPTAGSAEAFTLIARAIPGSSLLVHPQFTEPEAALLAASRTPQRHVLIPESDFQLDPGVVPPADLIVVGNPTNPTAVLHSAVDLAALRAGVLVVDEAFLDAVPGEPETLIAPSMPGRLVLRSLTKTWALAGLRAGYVVGDPALIRALAEQQPPWSVSTPAIRATLACLTPRARAEAAGLARDAAAHRRDFARRLTDLGLRPVPGAAPFVLVDTVSNWMGSRCDTPRKTPQTSDDPIQLLMEGPRRALAQRGFAVRRGETFPGLGPSWLRLAVRTPDVHEHLVEALRQLGVGR
;
A
#
# COMPACT_ATOMS: atom_id res chain seq x y z
N MET A 1 -19.46 -11.06 -0.84
CA MET A 1 -18.60 -10.66 -1.98
C MET A 1 -17.70 -9.53 -1.50
N THR A 2 -16.37 -9.65 -1.62
CA THR A 2 -15.42 -8.60 -1.19
C THR A 2 -15.65 -7.35 -2.03
N ASP A 3 -15.80 -6.17 -1.37
CA ASP A 3 -15.93 -4.89 -2.06
C ASP A 3 -14.53 -4.40 -2.48
N LEU A 4 -14.13 -4.75 -3.71
CA LEU A 4 -12.82 -4.38 -4.27
C LEU A 4 -12.65 -2.87 -4.48
N TRP A 5 -13.75 -2.12 -4.55
CA TRP A 5 -13.78 -0.67 -4.78
C TRP A 5 -13.76 0.16 -3.49
N HIS A 6 -13.69 -0.50 -2.33
CA HIS A 6 -13.60 0.20 -1.06
C HIS A 6 -12.16 0.55 -0.73
N HIS A 7 -11.87 1.84 -0.60
CA HIS A 7 -10.56 2.37 -0.18
C HIS A 7 -10.65 3.12 1.15
N GLY A 8 -9.50 3.38 1.78
CA GLY A 8 -9.43 3.96 3.12
C GLY A 8 -9.99 5.37 3.25
N ASP A 9 -10.04 6.13 2.17
CA ASP A 9 -10.68 7.45 2.13
C ASP A 9 -12.19 7.40 2.41
N LYS A 10 -12.85 6.27 2.08
CA LYS A 10 -14.26 6.03 2.40
C LYS A 10 -14.52 5.69 3.88
N ASP A 11 -13.48 5.43 4.63
CA ASP A 11 -13.55 5.20 6.09
C ASP A 11 -13.41 6.51 6.89
N LEU A 12 -13.09 7.64 6.23
CA LEU A 12 -12.94 8.94 6.87
C LEU A 12 -14.29 9.62 7.10
N ALA A 13 -14.38 10.34 8.22
CA ALA A 13 -15.47 11.27 8.50
C ALA A 13 -14.92 12.50 9.28
N PRO A 14 -15.60 13.66 9.21
CA PRO A 14 -15.20 14.84 9.97
C PRO A 14 -15.05 14.55 11.45
N GLY A 15 -13.96 15.02 12.06
CA GLY A 15 -13.68 14.87 13.49
C GLY A 15 -13.02 13.56 13.88
N LEU A 16 -12.82 12.61 12.97
CA LEU A 16 -12.09 11.38 13.26
C LEU A 16 -10.57 11.57 13.08
N ILE A 17 -9.80 10.99 13.98
CA ILE A 17 -8.35 10.84 13.83
C ILE A 17 -8.08 9.74 12.80
N ASP A 18 -7.37 10.10 11.73
CA ASP A 18 -7.16 9.22 10.57
C ASP A 18 -6.05 8.18 10.79
N PHE A 19 -6.43 6.90 10.88
CA PHE A 19 -5.56 5.73 10.77
C PHE A 19 -5.91 4.87 9.55
N ALA A 20 -6.85 5.32 8.69
CA ALA A 20 -7.34 4.56 7.53
C ALA A 20 -6.53 4.83 6.26
N VAL A 21 -6.08 6.08 6.04
CA VAL A 21 -5.35 6.48 4.83
C VAL A 21 -3.84 6.47 5.08
N ASN A 22 -3.08 5.85 4.19
CA ASN A 22 -1.61 5.70 4.32
C ASN A 22 -0.82 6.87 3.72
N VAL A 23 -1.37 8.08 3.68
CA VAL A 23 -0.61 9.30 3.38
C VAL A 23 0.18 9.67 4.64
N ARG A 24 1.51 9.84 4.50
CA ARG A 24 2.43 9.95 5.64
C ARG A 24 2.48 11.33 6.26
N GLN A 25 2.33 12.37 5.45
CA GLN A 25 2.34 13.75 5.91
C GLN A 25 0.91 14.32 5.96
N PRO A 26 0.59 15.23 6.89
CA PRO A 26 -0.74 15.82 7.01
C PRO A 26 -1.09 16.73 5.82
N ARG A 27 -0.07 17.24 5.11
CA ARG A 27 -0.19 18.10 3.93
C ARG A 27 1.05 18.00 3.06
N THR A 28 0.91 18.36 1.78
CA THR A 28 2.04 18.52 0.86
C THR A 28 3.00 19.61 1.39
N PRO A 29 4.32 19.38 1.41
CA PRO A 29 5.29 20.40 1.81
C PRO A 29 5.19 21.67 0.98
N ALA A 30 5.30 22.84 1.62
CA ALA A 30 5.14 24.14 0.94
C ALA A 30 6.14 24.33 -0.22
N TRP A 31 7.39 23.90 -0.04
CA TRP A 31 8.41 23.97 -1.10
C TRP A 31 8.03 23.13 -2.34
N LEU A 32 7.35 21.99 -2.11
CA LEU A 32 6.90 21.12 -3.21
C LEU A 32 5.71 21.75 -3.94
N VAL A 33 4.76 22.32 -3.21
CA VAL A 33 3.65 23.11 -3.81
C VAL A 33 4.20 24.23 -4.66
N GLU A 34 5.17 25.00 -4.16
CA GLU A 34 5.83 26.07 -4.90
C GLU A 34 6.51 25.54 -6.16
N ALA A 35 7.27 24.44 -6.07
CA ALA A 35 7.95 23.84 -7.21
C ALA A 35 6.98 23.35 -8.30
N ILE A 36 5.81 22.84 -7.91
CA ILE A 36 4.77 22.41 -8.84
C ILE A 36 4.13 23.61 -9.55
N MET A 37 3.90 24.69 -8.85
CA MET A 37 3.16 25.87 -9.36
C MET A 37 4.04 26.87 -10.10
N ARG A 38 5.34 26.92 -9.80
CA ARG A 38 6.28 27.89 -10.38
C ARG A 38 6.36 27.73 -11.89
N ASP A 39 6.13 28.80 -12.64
CA ASP A 39 6.25 28.88 -14.11
C ASP A 39 5.49 27.75 -14.85
N ALA A 40 4.39 27.28 -14.28
CA ALA A 40 3.58 26.24 -14.91
C ALA A 40 2.76 26.82 -16.07
N ASP A 41 3.00 26.31 -17.27
CA ASP A 41 2.16 26.59 -18.43
C ASP A 41 0.97 25.61 -18.47
N TRP A 42 -0.21 26.14 -18.16
CA TRP A 42 -1.44 25.35 -18.15
C TRP A 42 -2.12 25.28 -19.52
N ALA A 43 -1.66 26.06 -20.50
CA ALA A 43 -2.22 26.08 -21.87
C ALA A 43 -1.55 25.01 -22.76
N ALA A 44 -0.32 24.61 -22.45
CA ALA A 44 0.39 23.58 -23.18
C ALA A 44 -0.06 22.16 -22.79
N TYR A 45 -0.11 21.26 -23.76
CA TYR A 45 -0.25 19.82 -23.46
C TYR A 45 0.95 19.31 -22.63
N PRO A 46 0.71 18.41 -21.66
CA PRO A 46 1.80 17.89 -20.82
C PRO A 46 2.80 17.05 -21.62
N ASP A 47 4.09 17.27 -21.39
CA ASP A 47 5.19 16.46 -21.91
C ASP A 47 5.80 15.62 -20.78
N PRO A 48 5.61 14.29 -20.75
CA PRO A 48 6.15 13.41 -19.70
C PRO A 48 7.65 13.10 -19.87
N GLU A 49 8.29 13.48 -20.98
CA GLU A 49 9.67 13.12 -21.30
C GLU A 49 10.69 13.59 -20.25
N PRO A 50 10.64 14.82 -19.72
CA PRO A 50 11.56 15.24 -18.65
C PRO A 50 11.43 14.40 -17.39
N ALA A 51 10.20 13.99 -17.01
CA ALA A 51 9.99 13.12 -15.86
C ALA A 51 10.52 11.70 -16.13
N ARG A 52 10.33 11.16 -17.34
CA ARG A 52 10.86 9.86 -17.76
C ARG A 52 12.38 9.81 -17.63
N LEU A 53 13.07 10.82 -18.11
CA LEU A 53 14.53 10.93 -18.04
C LEU A 53 15.01 11.05 -16.57
N ALA A 54 14.35 11.87 -15.75
CA ALA A 54 14.71 12.05 -14.35
C ALA A 54 14.50 10.76 -13.52
N ILE A 55 13.44 10.00 -13.81
CA ILE A 55 13.20 8.69 -13.19
C ILE A 55 14.29 7.70 -13.59
N ALA A 56 14.64 7.64 -14.87
CA ALA A 56 15.68 6.76 -15.39
C ALA A 56 17.05 7.07 -14.72
N GLU A 57 17.43 8.34 -14.64
CA GLU A 57 18.64 8.79 -13.95
C GLU A 57 18.61 8.41 -12.46
N HIS A 58 17.47 8.63 -11.78
CA HIS A 58 17.31 8.30 -10.36
C HIS A 58 17.57 6.83 -10.05
N HIS A 59 17.08 5.93 -10.91
CA HIS A 59 17.21 4.48 -10.73
C HIS A 59 18.44 3.88 -11.44
N GLY A 60 19.17 4.67 -12.22
CA GLY A 60 20.33 4.18 -13.00
C GLY A 60 19.93 3.17 -14.08
N VAL A 61 18.78 3.38 -14.72
CA VAL A 61 18.24 2.50 -15.77
C VAL A 61 18.12 3.22 -17.11
N ASP A 62 17.96 2.45 -18.20
CA ASP A 62 17.68 3.04 -19.52
C ASP A 62 16.32 3.74 -19.53
N PRO A 63 16.18 4.95 -20.11
CA PRO A 63 14.89 5.62 -20.27
C PRO A 63 13.81 4.77 -20.96
N ALA A 64 14.17 3.84 -21.84
CA ALA A 64 13.22 2.90 -22.44
C ALA A 64 12.56 1.95 -21.43
N MET A 65 13.11 1.83 -20.23
CA MET A 65 12.57 1.04 -19.12
C MET A 65 11.56 1.81 -18.26
N VAL A 66 11.23 3.06 -18.57
CA VAL A 66 10.43 3.94 -17.71
C VAL A 66 9.16 4.41 -18.40
N LEU A 67 8.02 4.33 -17.70
CA LEU A 67 6.74 4.90 -18.10
C LEU A 67 6.15 5.72 -16.94
N PRO A 68 6.11 7.06 -17.01
CA PRO A 68 5.32 7.87 -16.08
C PRO A 68 3.82 7.56 -16.21
N THR A 69 3.10 7.50 -15.09
CA THR A 69 1.68 7.15 -15.06
C THR A 69 0.88 8.07 -14.14
N ALA A 70 -0.42 8.19 -14.38
CA ALA A 70 -1.36 8.89 -13.50
C ALA A 70 -1.61 8.10 -12.19
N GLY A 71 -0.53 7.83 -11.45
CA GLY A 71 -0.48 6.95 -10.28
C GLY A 71 -0.48 5.46 -10.65
N SER A 72 -0.25 4.61 -9.64
CA SER A 72 -0.24 3.15 -9.83
C SER A 72 -1.59 2.60 -10.32
N ALA A 73 -2.70 3.29 -10.07
CA ALA A 73 -4.02 2.87 -10.54
C ALA A 73 -4.11 2.84 -12.08
N GLU A 74 -3.55 3.83 -12.77
CA GLU A 74 -3.43 3.77 -14.24
C GLU A 74 -2.54 2.61 -14.67
N ALA A 75 -1.39 2.40 -14.02
CA ALA A 75 -0.49 1.32 -14.34
C ALA A 75 -1.19 -0.05 -14.29
N PHE A 76 -2.01 -0.34 -13.27
CA PHE A 76 -2.78 -1.58 -13.22
C PHE A 76 -3.77 -1.72 -14.36
N THR A 77 -4.41 -0.63 -14.78
CA THR A 77 -5.32 -0.63 -15.95
C THR A 77 -4.55 -0.95 -17.24
N LEU A 78 -3.38 -0.35 -17.44
CA LEU A 78 -2.53 -0.61 -18.61
C LEU A 78 -2.04 -2.06 -18.62
N ILE A 79 -1.57 -2.58 -17.49
CA ILE A 79 -1.13 -3.97 -17.31
C ILE A 79 -2.26 -4.94 -17.65
N ALA A 80 -3.46 -4.71 -17.12
CA ALA A 80 -4.61 -5.57 -17.37
C ALA A 80 -4.99 -5.65 -18.86
N ARG A 81 -4.72 -4.60 -19.64
CA ARG A 81 -4.99 -4.53 -21.08
C ARG A 81 -3.84 -5.07 -21.93
N ALA A 82 -2.58 -4.75 -21.54
CA ALA A 82 -1.41 -5.05 -22.36
C ALA A 82 -0.87 -6.47 -22.18
N ILE A 83 -1.01 -7.07 -20.99
CA ILE A 83 -0.41 -8.37 -20.68
C ILE A 83 -1.48 -9.46 -20.77
N PRO A 84 -1.47 -10.31 -21.80
CA PRO A 84 -2.48 -11.36 -22.00
C PRO A 84 -2.25 -12.58 -21.09
N GLY A 85 -3.11 -13.59 -21.20
CA GLY A 85 -2.96 -14.89 -20.57
C GLY A 85 -3.57 -15.00 -19.17
N SER A 86 -3.18 -16.05 -18.46
CA SER A 86 -3.61 -16.33 -17.07
C SER A 86 -3.04 -15.30 -16.11
N SER A 87 -3.81 -14.95 -15.09
CA SER A 87 -3.41 -13.95 -14.09
C SER A 87 -3.56 -14.52 -12.69
N LEU A 88 -2.55 -14.30 -11.84
CA LEU A 88 -2.55 -14.70 -10.43
C LEU A 88 -2.20 -13.49 -9.55
N LEU A 89 -2.99 -13.30 -8.51
CA LEU A 89 -2.78 -12.24 -7.51
C LEU A 89 -2.43 -12.87 -6.17
N VAL A 90 -1.34 -12.40 -5.56
CA VAL A 90 -0.90 -12.83 -4.23
C VAL A 90 -1.61 -11.97 -3.18
N HIS A 91 -2.62 -12.55 -2.52
CA HIS A 91 -3.43 -11.90 -1.48
C HIS A 91 -2.97 -12.28 -0.05
N PRO A 92 -3.34 -11.51 0.98
CA PRO A 92 -4.08 -10.23 0.91
C PRO A 92 -3.20 -9.11 0.36
N GLN A 93 -3.68 -8.38 -0.64
CA GLN A 93 -2.99 -7.22 -1.20
C GLN A 93 -3.97 -6.11 -1.60
N PHE A 94 -3.45 -4.98 -2.08
CA PHE A 94 -4.24 -3.89 -2.65
C PHE A 94 -5.16 -4.41 -3.75
N THR A 95 -6.41 -3.93 -3.79
CA THR A 95 -7.48 -4.55 -4.60
C THR A 95 -7.55 -4.03 -6.04
N GLU A 96 -6.89 -2.90 -6.36
CA GLU A 96 -6.92 -2.31 -7.70
C GLU A 96 -6.40 -3.23 -8.82
N PRO A 97 -5.33 -4.05 -8.63
CA PRO A 97 -4.93 -5.00 -9.66
C PRO A 97 -6.06 -5.97 -10.05
N GLU A 98 -6.80 -6.47 -9.07
CA GLU A 98 -7.94 -7.35 -9.31
C GLU A 98 -9.09 -6.61 -9.99
N ALA A 99 -9.42 -5.41 -9.49
CA ALA A 99 -10.46 -4.58 -10.08
C ALA A 99 -10.15 -4.23 -11.54
N ALA A 100 -8.90 -3.91 -11.86
CA ALA A 100 -8.45 -3.62 -13.23
C ALA A 100 -8.56 -4.84 -14.16
N LEU A 101 -8.17 -6.03 -13.69
CA LEU A 101 -8.32 -7.28 -14.46
C LEU A 101 -9.79 -7.61 -14.72
N LEU A 102 -10.65 -7.51 -13.72
CA LEU A 102 -12.10 -7.73 -13.87
C LEU A 102 -12.73 -6.72 -14.83
N ALA A 103 -12.32 -5.44 -14.77
CA ALA A 103 -12.77 -4.40 -15.70
C ALA A 103 -12.32 -4.69 -17.15
N ALA A 104 -11.21 -5.41 -17.34
CA ALA A 104 -10.73 -5.92 -18.62
C ALA A 104 -11.36 -7.29 -18.99
N SER A 105 -12.42 -7.72 -18.30
CA SER A 105 -13.11 -9.02 -18.49
C SER A 105 -12.18 -10.22 -18.26
N ARG A 106 -11.21 -10.10 -17.36
CA ARG A 106 -10.27 -11.15 -16.98
C ARG A 106 -10.47 -11.53 -15.53
N THR A 107 -10.68 -12.81 -15.24
CA THR A 107 -10.85 -13.33 -13.87
C THR A 107 -9.51 -13.89 -13.39
N PRO A 108 -8.80 -13.22 -12.44
CA PRO A 108 -7.55 -13.73 -11.93
C PRO A 108 -7.76 -14.87 -10.93
N GLN A 109 -6.76 -15.74 -10.83
CA GLN A 109 -6.61 -16.64 -9.70
C GLN A 109 -6.09 -15.89 -8.48
N ARG A 110 -6.50 -16.30 -7.28
CA ARG A 110 -6.00 -15.78 -6.01
C ARG A 110 -5.12 -16.83 -5.33
N HIS A 111 -3.90 -16.48 -5.02
CA HIS A 111 -3.07 -17.20 -4.06
C HIS A 111 -3.11 -16.44 -2.74
N VAL A 112 -3.66 -17.05 -1.68
CA VAL A 112 -3.90 -16.36 -0.40
C VAL A 112 -2.86 -16.80 0.62
N LEU A 113 -2.02 -15.85 1.05
CA LEU A 113 -1.10 -16.02 2.16
C LEU A 113 -1.88 -16.02 3.48
N ILE A 114 -1.40 -16.77 4.45
CA ILE A 114 -2.11 -17.05 5.71
C ILE A 114 -1.41 -16.42 6.92
N PRO A 115 -2.17 -16.06 7.97
CA PRO A 115 -1.61 -15.43 9.18
C PRO A 115 -0.70 -16.36 9.99
N GLU A 116 -0.84 -17.68 9.88
CA GLU A 116 -0.03 -18.68 10.55
C GLU A 116 1.45 -18.61 10.11
N SER A 117 1.70 -18.18 8.89
CA SER A 117 3.05 -17.90 8.36
C SER A 117 3.43 -16.42 8.41
N ASP A 118 2.74 -15.59 9.19
CA ASP A 118 2.88 -14.14 9.18
C ASP A 118 2.77 -13.55 7.76
N PHE A 119 1.96 -14.16 6.89
CA PHE A 119 1.78 -13.78 5.47
C PHE A 119 3.08 -13.77 4.66
N GLN A 120 4.05 -14.63 5.02
CA GLN A 120 5.29 -14.75 4.25
C GLN A 120 5.03 -15.47 2.92
N LEU A 121 5.71 -15.03 1.87
CA LEU A 121 5.69 -15.62 0.55
C LEU A 121 6.61 -16.85 0.51
N ASP A 122 6.06 -18.00 0.12
CA ASP A 122 6.84 -19.16 -0.31
C ASP A 122 6.66 -19.34 -1.83
N PRO A 123 7.67 -18.99 -2.66
CA PRO A 123 7.56 -19.09 -4.11
C PRO A 123 7.38 -20.52 -4.60
N GLY A 124 7.76 -21.52 -3.79
CA GLY A 124 7.63 -22.96 -4.11
C GLY A 124 6.19 -23.43 -4.24
N VAL A 125 5.26 -22.79 -3.50
CA VAL A 125 3.84 -23.18 -3.49
C VAL A 125 2.95 -22.24 -4.34
N VAL A 126 3.47 -21.13 -4.84
CA VAL A 126 2.72 -20.23 -5.73
C VAL A 126 2.58 -20.88 -7.13
N PRO A 127 1.36 -21.10 -7.64
CA PRO A 127 1.16 -21.63 -8.98
C PRO A 127 1.78 -20.74 -10.08
N PRO A 128 2.29 -21.32 -11.17
CA PRO A 128 2.75 -20.52 -12.30
C PRO A 128 1.60 -19.81 -13.01
N ALA A 129 1.88 -18.62 -13.56
CA ALA A 129 0.92 -17.88 -14.38
C ALA A 129 1.63 -17.00 -15.41
N ASP A 130 0.91 -16.58 -16.47
CA ASP A 130 1.47 -15.64 -17.46
C ASP A 130 1.69 -14.26 -16.83
N LEU A 131 0.85 -13.86 -15.87
CA LEU A 131 0.96 -12.63 -15.09
C LEU A 131 0.83 -12.94 -13.59
N ILE A 132 1.84 -12.58 -12.79
CA ILE A 132 1.74 -12.58 -11.32
C ILE A 132 1.87 -11.14 -10.81
N VAL A 133 0.97 -10.74 -9.89
CA VAL A 133 1.03 -9.43 -9.24
C VAL A 133 1.17 -9.60 -7.73
N VAL A 134 2.13 -8.91 -7.13
CA VAL A 134 2.39 -8.90 -5.68
C VAL A 134 2.77 -7.51 -5.20
N GLY A 135 2.31 -7.11 -4.01
CA GLY A 135 2.74 -5.87 -3.35
C GLY A 135 4.01 -6.08 -2.52
N ASN A 136 4.97 -5.15 -2.55
CA ASN A 136 6.19 -5.23 -1.75
C ASN A 136 6.73 -3.86 -1.31
N PRO A 137 6.61 -3.48 -0.02
CA PRO A 137 5.88 -4.19 1.04
C PRO A 137 4.39 -4.25 0.75
N THR A 138 3.77 -5.37 1.13
CA THR A 138 2.37 -5.64 0.81
C THR A 138 1.42 -4.74 1.62
N ASN A 139 0.45 -4.13 0.97
CA ASN A 139 -0.69 -3.51 1.63
C ASN A 139 -1.88 -4.50 1.59
N PRO A 140 -2.41 -5.03 2.74
CA PRO A 140 -2.38 -4.41 4.06
C PRO A 140 -1.38 -5.00 5.07
N THR A 141 -0.67 -6.08 4.76
CA THR A 141 0.11 -6.85 5.75
C THR A 141 1.36 -6.13 6.25
N ALA A 142 1.88 -5.18 5.48
CA ALA A 142 3.17 -4.52 5.66
C ALA A 142 4.39 -5.45 5.49
N VAL A 143 4.19 -6.71 5.12
CA VAL A 143 5.27 -7.68 4.91
C VAL A 143 6.15 -7.25 3.76
N LEU A 144 7.45 -7.26 4.00
CA LEU A 144 8.49 -7.04 3.00
C LEU A 144 9.06 -8.40 2.61
N HIS A 145 8.69 -8.87 1.43
CA HIS A 145 9.21 -10.11 0.87
C HIS A 145 10.62 -9.90 0.32
N SER A 146 11.46 -10.92 0.37
CA SER A 146 12.81 -10.82 -0.18
C SER A 146 12.77 -10.72 -1.71
N ALA A 147 13.70 -9.94 -2.27
CA ALA A 147 13.87 -9.84 -3.72
C ALA A 147 14.17 -11.22 -4.36
N VAL A 148 14.84 -12.11 -3.60
CA VAL A 148 15.15 -13.48 -4.03
C VAL A 148 13.87 -14.31 -4.19
N ASP A 149 12.97 -14.27 -3.20
CA ASP A 149 11.71 -15.01 -3.24
C ASP A 149 10.78 -14.47 -4.34
N LEU A 150 10.72 -13.14 -4.51
CA LEU A 150 9.96 -12.52 -5.59
C LEU A 150 10.50 -12.95 -6.96
N ALA A 151 11.83 -12.94 -7.12
CA ALA A 151 12.47 -13.35 -8.38
C ALA A 151 12.31 -14.84 -8.70
N ALA A 152 12.03 -15.68 -7.70
CA ALA A 152 11.82 -17.12 -7.86
C ALA A 152 10.37 -17.48 -8.27
N LEU A 153 9.44 -16.51 -8.29
CA LEU A 153 8.08 -16.73 -8.78
C LEU A 153 8.07 -17.12 -10.26
N ARG A 154 7.33 -18.16 -10.58
CA ARG A 154 7.22 -18.70 -11.96
C ARG A 154 6.18 -17.90 -12.75
N ALA A 155 6.53 -16.68 -13.12
CA ALA A 155 5.71 -15.75 -13.89
C ALA A 155 6.25 -15.56 -15.32
N GLY A 156 5.36 -15.47 -16.31
CA GLY A 156 5.72 -14.94 -17.63
C GLY A 156 6.06 -13.44 -17.50
N VAL A 157 5.21 -12.69 -16.79
CA VAL A 157 5.45 -11.30 -16.36
C VAL A 157 5.21 -11.20 -14.87
N LEU A 158 6.22 -10.73 -14.12
CA LEU A 158 6.11 -10.41 -12.69
C LEU A 158 5.89 -8.91 -12.52
N VAL A 159 4.80 -8.53 -11.87
CA VAL A 159 4.48 -7.16 -11.47
C VAL A 159 4.63 -7.02 -9.96
N VAL A 160 5.49 -6.09 -9.52
CA VAL A 160 5.69 -5.78 -8.11
C VAL A 160 5.23 -4.37 -7.81
N ASP A 161 4.22 -4.23 -6.94
CA ASP A 161 3.76 -2.92 -6.46
C ASP A 161 4.61 -2.46 -5.27
N GLU A 162 5.60 -1.63 -5.57
CA GLU A 162 6.51 -1.02 -4.60
C GLU A 162 6.04 0.38 -4.14
N ALA A 163 4.74 0.65 -4.15
CA ALA A 163 4.18 1.97 -3.80
C ALA A 163 4.47 2.43 -2.36
N PHE A 164 4.97 1.55 -1.50
CA PHE A 164 5.35 1.85 -0.12
C PHE A 164 6.83 1.57 0.17
N LEU A 165 7.61 1.15 -0.80
CA LEU A 165 9.01 0.78 -0.57
C LEU A 165 9.87 2.01 -0.23
N ASP A 166 9.52 3.20 -0.72
CA ASP A 166 10.14 4.48 -0.38
C ASP A 166 10.00 4.86 1.13
N ALA A 167 9.17 4.12 1.87
CA ALA A 167 9.03 4.24 3.32
C ALA A 167 9.93 3.27 4.10
N VAL A 168 10.60 2.36 3.41
CA VAL A 168 11.57 1.41 4.00
C VAL A 168 12.98 1.99 3.84
N PRO A 169 13.71 2.25 4.92
CA PRO A 169 15.04 2.84 4.84
C PRO A 169 15.99 2.03 3.96
N GLY A 170 16.53 2.67 2.92
CA GLY A 170 17.47 2.05 1.98
C GLY A 170 16.85 1.16 0.90
N GLU A 171 15.55 0.94 0.93
CA GLU A 171 14.79 0.16 -0.08
C GLU A 171 15.45 -1.19 -0.46
N PRO A 172 15.82 -2.05 0.54
CA PRO A 172 16.73 -3.18 0.34
C PRO A 172 16.20 -4.25 -0.62
N GLU A 173 14.88 -4.36 -0.76
CA GLU A 173 14.22 -5.43 -1.52
C GLU A 173 13.58 -4.92 -2.82
N THR A 174 14.06 -3.81 -3.37
CA THR A 174 13.60 -3.35 -4.70
C THR A 174 14.00 -4.31 -5.80
N LEU A 175 13.09 -4.55 -6.74
CA LEU A 175 13.40 -5.29 -7.96
C LEU A 175 13.83 -4.41 -9.14
N ILE A 176 13.94 -3.08 -8.93
CA ILE A 176 14.48 -2.19 -9.95
C ILE A 176 15.97 -2.46 -10.13
N ALA A 177 16.38 -2.79 -11.35
CA ALA A 177 17.75 -3.12 -11.72
C ALA A 177 18.02 -2.68 -13.18
N PRO A 178 19.29 -2.54 -13.60
CA PRO A 178 19.64 -2.18 -14.98
C PRO A 178 19.13 -3.17 -16.05
N SER A 179 18.79 -4.39 -15.66
CA SER A 179 18.16 -5.40 -16.53
C SER A 179 16.99 -6.06 -15.78
N MET A 180 15.81 -6.00 -16.37
CA MET A 180 14.56 -6.47 -15.77
C MET A 180 13.72 -7.32 -16.75
N PRO A 181 14.27 -8.40 -17.33
CA PRO A 181 13.52 -9.20 -18.30
C PRO A 181 12.26 -9.79 -17.66
N GLY A 182 11.09 -9.58 -18.30
CA GLY A 182 9.79 -10.06 -17.83
C GLY A 182 9.30 -9.43 -16.52
N ARG A 183 9.83 -8.28 -16.09
CA ARG A 183 9.46 -7.64 -14.82
C ARG A 183 8.98 -6.22 -15.00
N LEU A 184 7.99 -5.84 -14.17
CA LEU A 184 7.48 -4.47 -14.03
C LEU A 184 7.41 -4.12 -12.55
N VAL A 185 7.95 -2.98 -12.17
CA VAL A 185 7.90 -2.43 -10.80
C VAL A 185 7.14 -1.13 -10.82
N LEU A 186 6.12 -1.00 -9.97
CA LEU A 186 5.30 0.19 -9.83
C LEU A 186 5.79 1.03 -8.65
N ARG A 187 5.88 2.33 -8.86
CA ARG A 187 6.25 3.32 -7.84
C ARG A 187 5.20 4.41 -7.71
N SER A 188 5.02 4.91 -6.50
CA SER A 188 4.06 5.97 -6.18
C SER A 188 4.72 7.08 -5.38
N LEU A 189 4.61 8.33 -5.83
CA LEU A 189 5.06 9.51 -5.07
C LEU A 189 3.98 10.02 -4.10
N THR A 190 2.80 9.43 -4.17
CA THR A 190 1.59 9.87 -3.46
C THR A 190 1.76 9.84 -1.93
N LYS A 191 2.38 8.77 -1.41
CA LYS A 191 2.30 8.44 0.02
C LYS A 191 3.29 9.25 0.85
N THR A 192 4.52 9.37 0.38
CA THR A 192 5.58 10.12 1.05
C THR A 192 5.32 11.63 1.04
N TRP A 193 4.78 12.15 -0.07
CA TRP A 193 4.70 13.59 -0.32
C TRP A 193 3.29 14.19 -0.18
N ALA A 194 2.30 13.39 0.29
CA ALA A 194 0.91 13.82 0.38
C ALA A 194 0.33 14.34 -0.95
N LEU A 195 0.61 13.63 -2.05
CA LEU A 195 0.22 14.00 -3.42
C LEU A 195 -0.96 13.18 -3.96
N ALA A 196 -1.85 12.71 -3.09
CA ALA A 196 -2.94 11.81 -3.49
C ALA A 196 -3.81 12.39 -4.62
N GLY A 197 -4.08 13.68 -4.59
CA GLY A 197 -4.88 14.38 -5.61
C GLY A 197 -4.15 14.61 -6.94
N LEU A 198 -2.81 14.57 -6.98
CA LEU A 198 -2.05 14.83 -8.21
C LEU A 198 -1.90 13.62 -9.12
N ARG A 199 -2.08 12.41 -8.57
CA ARG A 199 -1.94 11.18 -9.35
C ARG A 199 -0.55 11.05 -9.98
N ALA A 200 0.52 11.07 -9.16
CA ALA A 200 1.91 10.94 -9.61
C ALA A 200 2.47 9.54 -9.26
N GLY A 201 2.89 8.81 -10.29
CA GLY A 201 3.51 7.49 -10.20
C GLY A 201 4.22 7.12 -11.48
N TYR A 202 4.86 5.96 -11.50
CA TYR A 202 5.55 5.45 -12.68
C TYR A 202 5.76 3.95 -12.60
N VAL A 203 6.06 3.36 -13.75
CA VAL A 203 6.48 1.95 -13.91
C VAL A 203 7.92 1.94 -14.40
N VAL A 204 8.72 1.03 -13.84
CA VAL A 204 10.07 0.69 -14.33
C VAL A 204 10.08 -0.79 -14.68
N GLY A 205 10.64 -1.18 -15.83
CA GLY A 205 10.66 -2.61 -16.18
C GLY A 205 11.26 -2.94 -17.53
N ASP A 206 10.96 -4.14 -18.01
CA ASP A 206 11.37 -4.64 -19.32
C ASP A 206 10.97 -3.65 -20.43
N PRO A 207 11.89 -3.18 -21.29
CA PRO A 207 11.57 -2.19 -22.33
C PRO A 207 10.47 -2.64 -23.30
N ALA A 208 10.36 -3.94 -23.58
CA ALA A 208 9.30 -4.45 -24.45
C ALA A 208 7.92 -4.37 -23.78
N LEU A 209 7.86 -4.65 -22.46
CA LEU A 209 6.65 -4.50 -21.66
C LEU A 209 6.29 -3.02 -21.48
N ILE A 210 7.26 -2.16 -21.20
CA ILE A 210 7.04 -0.70 -21.09
C ILE A 210 6.43 -0.14 -22.36
N ARG A 211 6.94 -0.54 -23.54
CA ARG A 211 6.35 -0.14 -24.83
C ARG A 211 4.92 -0.64 -24.98
N ALA A 212 4.66 -1.91 -24.64
CA ALA A 212 3.30 -2.47 -24.71
C ALA A 212 2.31 -1.73 -23.77
N LEU A 213 2.76 -1.30 -22.58
CA LEU A 213 1.95 -0.46 -21.70
C LEU A 213 1.71 0.95 -22.31
N ALA A 214 2.76 1.57 -22.86
CA ALA A 214 2.66 2.90 -23.48
C ALA A 214 1.67 2.94 -24.66
N GLU A 215 1.58 1.85 -25.44
CA GLU A 215 0.60 1.70 -26.53
C GLU A 215 -0.86 1.68 -26.04
N GLN A 216 -1.10 1.32 -24.76
CA GLN A 216 -2.43 1.34 -24.13
C GLN A 216 -2.71 2.65 -23.38
N GLN A 217 -1.68 3.49 -23.19
CA GLN A 217 -1.82 4.71 -22.40
C GLN A 217 -2.52 5.81 -23.22
N PRO A 218 -3.59 6.44 -22.69
CA PRO A 218 -4.20 7.58 -23.36
C PRO A 218 -3.19 8.73 -23.55
N PRO A 219 -3.20 9.45 -24.65
CA PRO A 219 -2.39 10.64 -24.84
C PRO A 219 -2.58 11.62 -23.66
N TRP A 220 -1.48 12.19 -23.19
CA TRP A 220 -1.46 13.21 -22.12
C TRP A 220 -2.08 12.77 -20.79
N SER A 221 -2.07 11.49 -20.47
CA SER A 221 -2.66 10.96 -19.23
C SER A 221 -1.99 11.50 -17.96
N VAL A 222 -0.69 11.80 -18.02
CA VAL A 222 0.07 12.37 -16.91
C VAL A 222 0.02 13.88 -16.96
N SER A 223 -0.65 14.49 -15.98
CA SER A 223 -0.85 15.94 -15.94
C SER A 223 0.45 16.73 -15.70
N THR A 224 0.50 17.98 -16.19
CA THR A 224 1.60 18.91 -15.92
C THR A 224 1.97 19.00 -14.42
N PRO A 225 1.02 19.11 -13.46
CA PRO A 225 1.35 19.10 -12.04
C PRO A 225 2.01 17.79 -11.58
N ALA A 226 1.57 16.64 -12.09
CA ALA A 226 2.16 15.34 -11.73
C ALA A 226 3.59 15.21 -12.26
N ILE A 227 3.87 15.68 -13.48
CA ILE A 227 5.22 15.72 -14.08
C ILE A 227 6.13 16.60 -13.22
N ARG A 228 5.69 17.82 -12.90
CA ARG A 228 6.46 18.77 -12.09
C ARG A 228 6.71 18.25 -10.68
N ALA A 229 5.71 17.63 -10.07
CA ALA A 229 5.87 16.95 -8.78
C ALA A 229 6.92 15.85 -8.85
N THR A 230 6.91 15.04 -9.90
CA THR A 230 7.89 13.97 -10.12
C THR A 230 9.31 14.55 -10.19
N LEU A 231 9.53 15.56 -11.01
CA LEU A 231 10.82 16.24 -11.13
C LEU A 231 11.30 16.80 -9.77
N ALA A 232 10.41 17.47 -9.03
CA ALA A 232 10.74 18.05 -7.74
C ALA A 232 11.07 16.99 -6.67
N CYS A 233 10.33 15.89 -6.64
CA CYS A 233 10.54 14.77 -5.70
C CYS A 233 11.85 14.00 -5.94
N LEU A 234 12.39 14.03 -7.16
CA LEU A 234 13.63 13.35 -7.52
C LEU A 234 14.90 14.18 -7.34
N THR A 235 14.78 15.44 -6.94
CA THR A 235 15.96 16.27 -6.63
C THR A 235 16.78 15.69 -5.47
N PRO A 236 18.12 15.94 -5.40
CA PRO A 236 18.95 15.47 -4.29
C PRO A 236 18.43 15.89 -2.90
N ARG A 237 17.89 17.12 -2.79
CA ARG A 237 17.27 17.62 -1.55
C ARG A 237 16.04 16.79 -1.17
N ALA A 238 15.13 16.58 -2.10
CA ALA A 238 13.92 15.82 -1.85
C ALA A 238 14.23 14.35 -1.47
N ARG A 239 15.18 13.72 -2.14
CA ARG A 239 15.64 12.36 -1.82
C ARG A 239 16.21 12.26 -0.39
N ALA A 240 17.01 13.24 0.03
CA ALA A 240 17.54 13.29 1.39
C ALA A 240 16.42 13.46 2.43
N GLU A 241 15.41 14.30 2.15
CA GLU A 241 14.21 14.47 2.99
C GLU A 241 13.37 13.18 3.05
N ALA A 242 13.12 12.53 1.90
CA ALA A 242 12.40 11.26 1.84
C ALA A 242 13.09 10.16 2.66
N ALA A 243 14.43 10.05 2.59
CA ALA A 243 15.20 9.13 3.40
C ALA A 243 15.10 9.43 4.92
N GLY A 244 14.99 10.71 5.32
CA GLY A 244 14.67 11.11 6.68
C GLY A 244 13.30 10.61 7.11
N LEU A 245 12.28 10.93 6.32
CA LEU A 245 10.89 10.50 6.55
C LEU A 245 10.76 8.97 6.62
N ALA A 246 11.54 8.21 5.85
CA ALA A 246 11.55 6.75 5.90
C ALA A 246 12.10 6.25 7.25
N ARG A 247 13.21 6.82 7.75
CA ARG A 247 13.76 6.47 9.07
C ARG A 247 12.79 6.78 10.21
N ASP A 248 12.11 7.93 10.17
CA ASP A 248 11.11 8.33 11.15
C ASP A 248 9.91 7.38 11.12
N ALA A 249 9.39 7.05 9.93
CA ALA A 249 8.30 6.10 9.77
C ALA A 249 8.65 4.72 10.33
N ALA A 250 9.86 4.23 10.08
CA ALA A 250 10.34 2.95 10.61
C ALA A 250 10.46 2.98 12.15
N ALA A 251 10.93 4.10 12.72
CA ALA A 251 10.99 4.26 14.17
C ALA A 251 9.60 4.33 14.81
N HIS A 252 8.69 5.14 14.24
CA HIS A 252 7.30 5.25 14.71
C HIS A 252 6.55 3.92 14.57
N ARG A 253 6.79 3.17 13.47
CA ARG A 253 6.20 1.84 13.31
C ARG A 253 6.63 0.87 14.41
N ARG A 254 7.94 0.83 14.74
CA ARG A 254 8.44 -0.03 15.84
C ARG A 254 7.82 0.33 17.18
N ASP A 255 7.74 1.63 17.51
CA ASP A 255 7.06 2.10 18.72
C ASP A 255 5.60 1.70 18.76
N PHE A 256 4.87 1.90 17.66
CA PHE A 256 3.46 1.56 17.57
C PHE A 256 3.22 0.06 17.70
N ALA A 257 3.99 -0.78 16.99
CA ALA A 257 3.89 -2.23 17.09
C ALA A 257 4.16 -2.70 18.53
N ARG A 258 5.18 -2.15 19.22
CA ARG A 258 5.46 -2.45 20.62
C ARG A 258 4.28 -2.10 21.51
N ARG A 259 3.67 -0.90 21.40
CA ARG A 259 2.50 -0.49 22.19
C ARG A 259 1.29 -1.41 21.99
N LEU A 260 1.07 -1.86 20.75
CA LEU A 260 0.02 -2.85 20.45
C LEU A 260 0.34 -4.22 21.08
N THR A 261 1.61 -4.63 21.07
CA THR A 261 2.06 -5.87 21.76
C THR A 261 1.90 -5.76 23.26
N ASP A 262 2.27 -4.63 23.88
CA ASP A 262 2.08 -4.35 25.31
C ASP A 262 0.59 -4.38 25.71
N LEU A 263 -0.29 -4.09 24.77
CA LEU A 263 -1.76 -4.20 24.91
C LEU A 263 -2.26 -5.66 24.77
N GLY A 264 -1.39 -6.62 24.40
CA GLY A 264 -1.75 -8.03 24.21
C GLY A 264 -2.16 -8.38 22.77
N LEU A 265 -2.01 -7.46 21.82
CA LEU A 265 -2.23 -7.75 20.40
C LEU A 265 -0.97 -8.32 19.75
N ARG A 266 -1.13 -9.00 18.61
CA ARG A 266 -0.03 -9.51 17.80
C ARG A 266 0.01 -8.78 16.44
N PRO A 267 0.75 -7.67 16.33
CA PRO A 267 0.96 -7.00 15.05
C PRO A 267 1.73 -7.90 14.09
N VAL A 268 1.30 -7.96 12.82
CA VAL A 268 2.05 -8.66 11.78
C VAL A 268 3.43 -8.03 11.60
N PRO A 269 4.52 -8.81 11.60
CA PRO A 269 5.86 -8.31 11.30
C PRO A 269 5.91 -7.69 9.89
N GLY A 270 6.52 -6.51 9.74
CA GLY A 270 6.54 -5.85 8.43
C GLY A 270 7.33 -4.55 8.45
N ALA A 271 7.42 -3.87 7.30
CA ALA A 271 8.27 -2.70 7.09
C ALA A 271 7.52 -1.43 6.60
N ALA A 272 6.32 -1.57 6.03
CA ALA A 272 5.55 -0.45 5.52
C ALA A 272 5.05 0.50 6.65
N PRO A 273 4.68 1.76 6.33
CA PRO A 273 4.24 2.75 7.32
C PRO A 273 2.78 2.50 7.79
N PHE A 274 2.46 1.26 8.07
CA PHE A 274 1.21 0.80 8.67
C PHE A 274 1.42 -0.54 9.38
N VAL A 275 0.47 -0.92 10.22
CA VAL A 275 0.46 -2.17 10.98
C VAL A 275 -0.83 -2.90 10.66
N LEU A 276 -0.76 -4.20 10.40
CA LEU A 276 -1.92 -5.09 10.35
C LEU A 276 -2.02 -5.84 11.67
N VAL A 277 -3.22 -5.89 12.26
CA VAL A 277 -3.47 -6.57 13.53
C VAL A 277 -4.84 -7.22 13.53
N ASP A 278 -4.93 -8.44 14.08
CA ASP A 278 -6.20 -9.09 14.40
C ASP A 278 -6.60 -8.73 15.84
N THR A 279 -7.78 -8.15 16.00
CA THR A 279 -8.29 -7.68 17.29
C THR A 279 -8.98 -8.76 18.11
N VAL A 280 -9.19 -9.96 17.55
CA VAL A 280 -9.98 -11.05 18.17
C VAL A 280 -9.15 -12.29 18.47
N SER A 281 -8.18 -12.67 17.63
CA SER A 281 -7.44 -13.93 17.75
C SER A 281 -6.68 -14.08 19.07
N ASN A 282 -6.12 -13.01 19.60
CA ASN A 282 -5.40 -13.03 20.89
C ASN A 282 -6.35 -13.11 22.10
N TRP A 283 -7.63 -12.76 21.90
CA TRP A 283 -8.62 -12.80 22.96
C TRP A 283 -9.20 -14.19 23.20
N MET A 284 -9.23 -15.03 22.16
CA MET A 284 -9.72 -16.42 22.27
C MET A 284 -8.67 -17.42 22.80
N GLY A 285 -7.36 -17.14 22.64
CA GLY A 285 -6.28 -18.04 23.04
C GLY A 285 -6.02 -18.14 24.56
N SER A 286 -6.48 -17.20 25.36
CA SER A 286 -6.20 -17.15 26.81
C SER A 286 -7.37 -17.53 27.74
N ARG A 287 -8.57 -17.85 27.21
CA ARG A 287 -9.77 -18.10 28.05
C ARG A 287 -10.72 -19.15 27.47
N CYS A 288 -10.25 -20.39 27.29
CA CYS A 288 -11.14 -21.48 26.90
C CYS A 288 -11.93 -22.09 28.09
N ASP A 289 -11.75 -21.65 29.35
CA ASP A 289 -12.26 -22.35 30.53
C ASP A 289 -13.30 -21.60 31.38
N THR A 290 -13.85 -20.45 30.93
CA THR A 290 -14.95 -19.83 31.67
C THR A 290 -16.18 -19.60 30.76
N PRO A 291 -17.38 -20.02 31.19
CA PRO A 291 -18.62 -19.75 30.44
C PRO A 291 -18.86 -18.22 30.38
N ARG A 292 -18.93 -17.67 29.17
CA ARG A 292 -19.20 -16.26 28.91
C ARG A 292 -20.57 -15.88 29.47
N LYS A 293 -20.60 -14.78 30.27
CA LYS A 293 -21.86 -14.09 30.49
C LYS A 293 -22.36 -13.51 29.16
N THR A 294 -23.59 -13.78 28.80
CA THR A 294 -24.26 -13.20 27.61
C THR A 294 -24.21 -11.67 27.72
N PRO A 295 -23.82 -10.93 26.67
CA PRO A 295 -23.84 -9.47 26.68
C PRO A 295 -25.23 -8.94 27.03
N GLN A 296 -25.31 -7.99 27.94
CA GLN A 296 -26.62 -7.53 28.46
C GLN A 296 -27.12 -6.22 27.84
N THR A 297 -26.31 -5.53 27.02
CA THR A 297 -26.72 -4.27 26.36
C THR A 297 -26.03 -4.12 24.99
N SER A 298 -26.69 -3.37 24.07
CA SER A 298 -26.15 -3.05 22.73
C SER A 298 -24.84 -2.21 22.75
N ASP A 299 -24.47 -1.69 23.89
CA ASP A 299 -23.28 -0.84 24.10
C ASP A 299 -22.14 -1.59 24.81
N ASP A 300 -22.25 -2.92 24.97
CA ASP A 300 -21.18 -3.74 25.52
C ASP A 300 -19.96 -3.66 24.59
N PRO A 301 -18.78 -3.22 25.09
CA PRO A 301 -17.55 -3.10 24.30
C PRO A 301 -17.17 -4.38 23.56
N ILE A 302 -17.47 -5.54 24.14
CA ILE A 302 -17.19 -6.86 23.55
C ILE A 302 -18.12 -7.12 22.36
N GLN A 303 -19.40 -6.78 22.49
CA GLN A 303 -20.37 -6.92 21.40
C GLN A 303 -20.03 -5.99 20.23
N LEU A 304 -19.61 -4.73 20.53
CA LEU A 304 -19.14 -3.80 19.52
C LEU A 304 -17.90 -4.31 18.77
N LEU A 305 -16.98 -4.98 19.46
CA LEU A 305 -15.82 -5.62 18.80
C LEU A 305 -16.20 -6.85 17.95
N MET A 306 -17.23 -7.60 18.34
CA MET A 306 -17.74 -8.73 17.57
C MET A 306 -18.54 -8.27 16.35
N GLU A 307 -19.23 -7.11 16.42
CA GLU A 307 -19.94 -6.47 15.31
C GLU A 307 -19.01 -5.73 14.34
N GLY A 308 -17.71 -5.58 14.71
CA GLY A 308 -16.65 -4.98 13.91
C GLY A 308 -15.87 -3.91 14.69
N PRO A 309 -14.57 -4.14 14.92
CA PRO A 309 -13.70 -3.25 15.71
C PRO A 309 -13.61 -1.84 15.11
N ARG A 310 -13.79 -1.70 13.79
CA ARG A 310 -13.86 -0.42 13.10
C ARG A 310 -15.00 0.46 13.64
N ARG A 311 -16.21 -0.10 13.81
CA ARG A 311 -17.37 0.67 14.29
C ARG A 311 -17.16 1.15 15.73
N ALA A 312 -16.63 0.29 16.58
CA ALA A 312 -16.32 0.62 17.96
C ALA A 312 -15.27 1.74 18.07
N LEU A 313 -14.26 1.74 17.20
CA LEU A 313 -13.24 2.79 17.14
C LEU A 313 -13.79 4.09 16.54
N ALA A 314 -14.65 4.03 15.52
CA ALA A 314 -15.29 5.21 14.95
C ALA A 314 -16.14 5.98 15.98
N GLN A 315 -16.86 5.28 16.86
CA GLN A 315 -17.59 5.89 17.98
C GLN A 315 -16.68 6.58 19.00
N ARG A 316 -15.39 6.23 19.03
CA ARG A 316 -14.35 6.86 19.88
C ARG A 316 -13.48 7.89 19.15
N GLY A 317 -13.87 8.27 17.93
CA GLY A 317 -13.20 9.31 17.18
C GLY A 317 -12.04 8.84 16.31
N PHE A 318 -11.97 7.55 15.92
CA PHE A 318 -10.88 7.02 15.09
C PHE A 318 -11.40 6.42 13.78
N ALA A 319 -10.83 6.82 12.66
CA ALA A 319 -11.00 6.17 11.37
C ALA A 319 -9.90 5.13 11.17
N VAL A 320 -10.26 3.85 10.99
CA VAL A 320 -9.33 2.75 10.76
C VAL A 320 -9.72 1.97 9.52
N ARG A 321 -8.75 1.37 8.83
CA ARG A 321 -8.99 0.57 7.63
C ARG A 321 -9.39 -0.86 8.00
N ARG A 322 -10.59 -1.27 7.61
CA ARG A 322 -11.13 -2.61 7.83
C ARG A 322 -10.48 -3.68 6.95
N GLY A 323 -10.26 -4.88 7.54
CA GLY A 323 -9.59 -5.99 6.86
C GLY A 323 -10.45 -6.70 5.84
N GLU A 324 -11.78 -6.86 6.07
CA GLU A 324 -12.67 -7.66 5.24
C GLU A 324 -12.79 -7.19 3.78
N THR A 325 -12.26 -6.02 3.45
CA THR A 325 -12.17 -5.53 2.07
C THR A 325 -10.95 -6.05 1.32
N PHE A 326 -10.03 -6.73 2.01
CA PHE A 326 -8.89 -7.40 1.39
C PHE A 326 -9.17 -8.91 1.34
N PRO A 327 -9.14 -9.53 0.15
CA PRO A 327 -9.30 -10.99 0.05
C PRO A 327 -8.34 -11.75 0.98
N GLY A 328 -8.86 -12.69 1.76
CA GLY A 328 -8.07 -13.45 2.74
C GLY A 328 -8.11 -12.91 4.17
N LEU A 329 -8.68 -11.71 4.42
CA LEU A 329 -8.85 -11.16 5.75
C LEU A 329 -10.33 -11.10 6.17
N GLY A 330 -10.56 -11.24 7.49
CA GLY A 330 -11.89 -11.12 8.10
C GLY A 330 -12.15 -9.74 8.73
N PRO A 331 -13.34 -9.54 9.31
CA PRO A 331 -13.75 -8.27 9.91
C PRO A 331 -13.00 -7.91 11.19
N SER A 332 -12.35 -8.86 11.84
CA SER A 332 -11.51 -8.63 13.03
C SER A 332 -10.16 -7.99 12.70
N TRP A 333 -9.72 -8.05 11.45
CA TRP A 333 -8.47 -7.49 11.00
C TRP A 333 -8.59 -5.98 10.77
N LEU A 334 -7.62 -5.24 11.31
CA LEU A 334 -7.48 -3.81 11.09
C LEU A 334 -6.10 -3.48 10.52
N ARG A 335 -6.05 -2.66 9.48
CA ARG A 335 -4.82 -2.00 9.07
C ARG A 335 -4.81 -0.58 9.66
N LEU A 336 -3.78 -0.27 10.42
CA LEU A 336 -3.60 0.98 11.14
C LEU A 336 -2.42 1.74 10.55
N ALA A 337 -2.64 2.93 10.01
CA ALA A 337 -1.57 3.78 9.48
C ALA A 337 -0.66 4.25 10.63
N VAL A 338 0.66 4.27 10.39
CA VAL A 338 1.63 4.82 11.34
C VAL A 338 1.51 6.33 11.37
N ARG A 339 1.41 6.88 12.58
CA ARG A 339 1.36 8.30 12.90
C ARG A 339 2.51 8.64 13.87
N THR A 340 2.47 9.82 14.48
CA THR A 340 3.39 10.20 15.55
C THR A 340 3.09 9.46 16.86
N PRO A 341 4.06 9.27 17.77
CA PRO A 341 3.88 8.49 18.99
C PRO A 341 2.76 9.00 19.93
N ASP A 342 2.52 10.31 19.95
CA ASP A 342 1.41 10.95 20.69
C ASP A 342 0.04 10.55 20.11
N VAL A 343 -0.10 10.51 18.80
CA VAL A 343 -1.32 10.07 18.13
C VAL A 343 -1.56 8.57 18.33
N HIS A 344 -0.48 7.75 18.33
CA HIS A 344 -0.58 6.31 18.66
C HIS A 344 -1.14 6.07 20.06
N GLU A 345 -0.71 6.87 21.06
CA GLU A 345 -1.17 6.74 22.44
C GLU A 345 -2.69 6.85 22.56
N HIS A 346 -3.29 7.80 21.85
CA HIS A 346 -4.74 7.99 21.86
C HIS A 346 -5.49 6.75 21.31
N LEU A 347 -5.01 6.14 20.23
CA LEU A 347 -5.63 4.93 19.67
C LEU A 347 -5.44 3.73 20.61
N VAL A 348 -4.24 3.55 21.19
CA VAL A 348 -3.95 2.46 22.13
C VAL A 348 -4.83 2.56 23.37
N GLU A 349 -5.05 3.76 23.89
CA GLU A 349 -5.97 3.99 25.01
C GLU A 349 -7.43 3.66 24.64
N ALA A 350 -7.88 4.05 23.44
CA ALA A 350 -9.21 3.68 22.97
C ALA A 350 -9.39 2.16 22.85
N LEU A 351 -8.38 1.44 22.34
CA LEU A 351 -8.38 -0.03 22.28
C LEU A 351 -8.42 -0.67 23.67
N ARG A 352 -7.67 -0.11 24.63
CA ARG A 352 -7.68 -0.57 26.03
C ARG A 352 -9.07 -0.40 26.67
N GLN A 353 -9.73 0.72 26.42
CA GLN A 353 -11.11 0.99 26.90
C GLN A 353 -12.14 0.06 26.27
N LEU A 354 -11.88 -0.46 25.05
CA LEU A 354 -12.68 -1.49 24.42
C LEU A 354 -12.42 -2.90 24.97
N GLY A 355 -11.51 -3.05 25.94
CA GLY A 355 -11.19 -4.35 26.54
C GLY A 355 -10.29 -5.24 25.68
N VAL A 356 -9.67 -4.68 24.64
CA VAL A 356 -8.67 -5.37 23.84
C VAL A 356 -7.43 -5.64 24.72
N GLY A 357 -6.95 -6.88 24.76
CA GLY A 357 -5.74 -7.27 25.48
C GLY A 357 -5.94 -7.57 26.99
N ARG A 358 -7.18 -7.72 27.49
CA ARG A 358 -7.47 -8.16 28.87
C ARG A 358 -7.90 -9.62 28.92
#